data_7de576751fe3a4b77fa7f73611cf6b38
#
_entry.id   7de576751fe3a4b77fa7f73611cf6b38
#
_cell.length_a   1.000
_cell.length_b   1.000
_cell.length_c   1.000
_cell.angle_alpha   90.00
_cell.angle_beta   90.00
_cell.angle_gamma   90.00
#
_symmetry.space_group_name_H-M   'P 1'
#
loop_
_entity.id
_entity.type
_entity.pdbx_description
1 polymer ?
#
loop_
_entity_poly.entity_id
_entity_poly.type
_entity_poly.pdbx_seq_one_letter_code
_entity_poly.pdbx_strand_id
1 'polypeptide(L)'
;MRPTFTKNKTIIAYAPQKFNLEFHFYQKNFFEDTSNNVLQACIATARASNVIGVGDYNISRLIPYVLESFKNEKTAMIRNPKSIRPWQYVMDVVWGYLLLAKKLYIGKNYNGAYNFGPNKDGFREVGEIVKILAEYFPDSNYTYGTLSRSVKE
;
A
#
# COMPACT_ATOMS: atom_id res chain seq x y z
N MET A 1 1.00 39.44 -2.22
CA MET A 1 0.09 38.85 -1.19
C MET A 1 0.63 37.50 -0.78
N ARG A 2 1.04 37.34 0.48
CA ARG A 2 1.45 36.01 1.00
C ARG A 2 0.19 35.25 1.40
N PRO A 3 0.02 33.97 1.02
CA PRO A 3 -1.12 33.20 1.50
C PRO A 3 -1.01 33.01 3.00
N THR A 4 -1.98 33.51 3.74
CA THR A 4 -2.15 33.24 5.15
C THR A 4 -2.66 31.81 5.29
N PHE A 5 -1.77 30.89 5.67
CA PHE A 5 -2.15 29.54 6.06
C PHE A 5 -2.95 29.58 7.36
N THR A 6 -4.26 29.53 7.24
CA THR A 6 -5.15 29.33 8.39
C THR A 6 -5.02 27.90 8.93
N LYS A 7 -4.91 27.81 10.18
CA LYS A 7 -4.79 26.83 11.27
C LYS A 7 -5.22 25.35 11.11
N ASN A 8 -5.53 24.82 9.94
CA ASN A 8 -5.89 23.40 9.80
C ASN A 8 -4.72 22.61 9.21
N LYS A 9 -3.95 21.96 10.07
CA LYS A 9 -2.94 20.99 9.61
C LYS A 9 -3.65 19.68 9.26
N THR A 10 -3.52 19.23 8.03
CA THR A 10 -3.96 17.90 7.58
C THR A 10 -2.77 16.97 7.64
N ILE A 11 -2.90 15.84 8.31
CA ILE A 11 -1.86 14.81 8.41
C ILE A 11 -2.44 13.50 7.90
N ILE A 12 -1.80 12.94 6.87
CA ILE A 12 -2.03 11.57 6.43
C ILE A 12 -0.78 10.78 6.77
N ALA A 13 -0.93 9.72 7.56
CA ALA A 13 0.16 8.84 7.90
C ALA A 13 -0.07 7.46 7.28
N TYR A 14 0.95 6.93 6.62
CA TYR A 14 0.99 5.52 6.27
C TYR A 14 1.31 4.71 7.52
N ALA A 15 0.35 3.92 8.00
CA ALA A 15 0.55 3.08 9.17
C ALA A 15 0.56 1.59 8.77
N PRO A 16 1.69 0.90 8.86
CA PRO A 16 1.72 -0.56 8.81
C PRO A 16 0.87 -1.14 9.96
N GLN A 17 0.31 -2.32 9.78
CA GLN A 17 -0.63 -2.95 10.74
C GLN A 17 -0.17 -2.97 12.21
N LYS A 18 1.14 -3.03 12.46
CA LYS A 18 1.73 -3.09 13.81
C LYS A 18 1.64 -1.76 14.60
N PHE A 19 1.43 -0.62 13.95
CA PHE A 19 1.44 0.70 14.59
C PHE A 19 0.06 1.30 14.85
N ASN A 20 -1.04 0.53 14.65
CA ASN A 20 -2.39 1.08 14.82
C ASN A 20 -2.67 1.56 16.25
N LEU A 21 -2.19 0.85 17.28
CA LEU A 21 -2.43 1.20 18.68
C LEU A 21 -1.68 2.47 19.09
N GLU A 22 -0.42 2.59 18.69
CA GLU A 22 0.39 3.78 18.96
C GLU A 22 -0.18 5.02 18.27
N PHE A 23 -0.61 4.86 17.02
CA PHE A 23 -1.20 5.97 16.28
C PHE A 23 -2.52 6.44 16.86
N HIS A 24 -3.43 5.53 17.28
CA HIS A 24 -4.66 5.89 17.98
C HIS A 24 -4.38 6.60 19.30
N PHE A 25 -3.35 6.18 20.02
CA PHE A 25 -2.93 6.84 21.25
C PHE A 25 -2.47 8.28 20.98
N TYR A 26 -1.63 8.49 19.98
CA TYR A 26 -1.18 9.84 19.59
C TYR A 26 -2.34 10.70 19.08
N GLN A 27 -3.22 10.15 18.25
CA GLN A 27 -4.40 10.85 17.73
C GLN A 27 -5.26 11.36 18.88
N LYS A 28 -5.60 10.47 19.83
CA LYS A 28 -6.48 10.80 20.95
C LYS A 28 -5.86 11.81 21.93
N ASN A 29 -4.58 11.64 22.25
CA ASN A 29 -3.97 12.44 23.30
C ASN A 29 -3.40 13.80 22.82
N PHE A 30 -3.03 13.92 21.56
CA PHE A 30 -2.38 15.12 21.05
C PHE A 30 -3.22 15.92 20.05
N PHE A 31 -4.27 15.33 19.47
CA PHE A 31 -5.03 15.96 18.40
C PHE A 31 -6.54 16.04 18.67
N GLU A 32 -7.08 15.23 19.58
CA GLU A 32 -8.49 15.23 19.98
C GLU A 32 -8.73 15.95 21.30
N ASP A 33 -7.68 16.22 22.09
CA ASP A 33 -7.81 16.96 23.37
C ASP A 33 -8.15 18.44 23.10
N THR A 34 -9.39 18.79 23.44
CA THR A 34 -9.96 20.13 23.27
C THR A 34 -9.65 21.11 24.43
N SER A 35 -8.99 20.61 25.48
CA SER A 35 -8.78 21.39 26.72
C SER A 35 -7.73 22.49 26.61
N ASN A 36 -6.81 22.37 25.67
CA ASN A 36 -5.75 23.34 25.47
C ASN A 36 -5.77 23.82 24.02
N ASN A 37 -6.29 24.93 23.67
CA ASN A 37 -6.20 25.73 22.44
C ASN A 37 -5.07 25.36 21.43
N VAL A 38 -4.53 24.15 21.48
CA VAL A 38 -3.50 23.57 20.62
C VAL A 38 -4.17 23.08 19.33
N LEU A 39 -3.60 23.47 18.23
CA LEU A 39 -3.92 23.21 16.83
C LEU A 39 -4.78 21.94 16.60
N GLN A 40 -6.06 22.12 16.40
CA GLN A 40 -6.98 21.06 16.00
C GLN A 40 -6.60 20.56 14.59
N ALA A 41 -5.73 19.54 14.52
CA ALA A 41 -5.39 18.91 13.25
C ALA A 41 -6.42 17.84 12.88
N CYS A 42 -6.80 17.78 11.61
CA CYS A 42 -7.55 16.64 11.08
C CYS A 42 -6.56 15.54 10.70
N ILE A 43 -6.78 14.35 11.24
CA ILE A 43 -5.84 13.22 11.06
C ILE A 43 -6.56 11.97 10.55
N ALA A 44 -5.95 11.34 9.56
CA ALA A 44 -6.34 10.01 9.12
C ALA A 44 -5.12 9.12 8.87
N THR A 45 -5.29 7.84 9.10
CA THR A 45 -4.34 6.83 8.62
C THR A 45 -4.83 6.25 7.30
N ALA A 46 -3.91 6.03 6.37
CA ALA A 46 -4.19 5.43 5.09
C ALA A 46 -3.31 4.19 4.88
N ARG A 47 -3.92 3.08 4.48
CA ARG A 47 -3.22 1.84 4.14
C ARG A 47 -3.63 1.40 2.74
N ALA A 48 -2.65 1.09 1.91
CA ALA A 48 -2.87 0.52 0.59
C ALA A 48 -2.62 -0.99 0.61
N SER A 49 -3.27 -1.70 -0.31
CA SER A 49 -3.05 -3.12 -0.56
C SER A 49 -1.80 -3.35 -1.42
N ASN A 50 -1.76 -4.43 -2.21
CA ASN A 50 -0.64 -4.70 -3.11
C ASN A 50 -0.63 -3.72 -4.28
N VAL A 51 0.26 -2.74 -4.23
CA VAL A 51 0.35 -1.67 -5.23
C VAL A 51 1.33 -2.05 -6.33
N ILE A 52 0.91 -1.87 -7.59
CA ILE A 52 1.73 -2.05 -8.78
C ILE A 52 1.93 -0.69 -9.43
N GLY A 53 3.17 -0.37 -9.79
CA GLY A 53 3.48 0.88 -10.47
C GLY A 53 4.82 0.82 -11.21
N VAL A 54 4.98 1.73 -12.16
CA VAL A 54 6.24 1.90 -12.88
C VAL A 54 7.30 2.45 -11.92
N GLY A 55 8.55 1.98 -12.07
CA GLY A 55 9.68 2.46 -11.27
C GLY A 55 9.87 1.72 -9.93
N ASP A 56 9.14 0.63 -9.69
CA ASP A 56 9.41 -0.26 -8.56
C ASP A 56 10.48 -1.29 -8.96
N TYR A 57 11.68 -1.14 -8.41
CA TYR A 57 12.83 -2.04 -8.65
C TYR A 57 13.17 -2.90 -7.44
N ASN A 58 12.33 -2.93 -6.41
CA ASN A 58 12.60 -3.68 -5.21
C ASN A 58 12.36 -5.19 -5.42
N ILE A 59 13.42 -5.94 -5.66
CA ILE A 59 13.39 -7.40 -5.91
C ILE A 59 12.84 -8.24 -4.74
N SER A 60 12.64 -7.66 -3.56
CA SER A 60 11.93 -8.36 -2.47
C SER A 60 10.42 -8.46 -2.72
N ARG A 61 9.89 -7.73 -3.69
CA ARG A 61 8.49 -7.75 -4.12
C ARG A 61 8.30 -8.65 -5.34
N LEU A 62 7.12 -9.25 -5.45
CA LEU A 62 6.84 -10.24 -6.50
C LEU A 62 7.05 -9.70 -7.91
N ILE A 63 6.40 -8.58 -8.27
CA ILE A 63 6.44 -8.07 -9.64
C ILE A 63 7.86 -7.69 -10.08
N PRO A 64 8.60 -6.86 -9.34
CA PRO A 64 9.99 -6.55 -9.68
C PRO A 64 10.87 -7.81 -9.75
N TYR A 65 10.71 -8.76 -8.82
CA TYR A 65 11.48 -10.01 -8.83
C TYR A 65 11.23 -10.83 -10.10
N VAL A 66 9.95 -11.00 -10.49
CA VAL A 66 9.59 -11.76 -11.68
C VAL A 66 10.12 -11.07 -12.94
N LEU A 67 9.92 -9.77 -13.07
CA LEU A 67 10.40 -8.98 -14.21
C LEU A 67 11.93 -9.01 -14.33
N GLU A 68 12.64 -8.90 -13.23
CA GLU A 68 14.10 -8.98 -13.21
C GLU A 68 14.59 -10.39 -13.60
N SER A 69 13.90 -11.44 -13.12
CA SER A 69 14.22 -12.82 -13.52
C SER A 69 14.03 -13.01 -15.02
N PHE A 70 12.91 -12.53 -15.58
CA PHE A 70 12.61 -12.66 -17.01
C PHE A 70 13.60 -11.90 -17.88
N LYS A 71 13.92 -10.66 -17.51
CA LYS A 71 14.94 -9.85 -18.22
C LYS A 71 16.32 -10.49 -18.27
N ASN A 72 16.68 -11.23 -17.23
CA ASN A 72 17.98 -11.89 -17.13
C ASN A 72 17.92 -13.37 -17.56
N GLU A 73 16.86 -13.80 -18.26
CA GLU A 73 16.65 -15.16 -18.75
C GLU A 73 16.74 -16.23 -17.63
N LYS A 74 16.39 -15.83 -16.41
CA LYS A 74 16.39 -16.69 -15.23
C LYS A 74 14.98 -17.19 -14.94
N THR A 75 14.90 -18.44 -14.45
CA THR A 75 13.63 -19.01 -13.99
C THR A 75 13.16 -18.31 -12.70
N ALA A 76 11.98 -17.69 -12.75
CA ALA A 76 11.37 -17.09 -11.56
C ALA A 76 10.74 -18.16 -10.67
N MET A 77 11.13 -18.25 -9.40
CA MET A 77 10.56 -19.21 -8.44
C MET A 77 9.42 -18.58 -7.65
N ILE A 78 8.21 -19.08 -7.82
CA ILE A 78 6.99 -18.59 -7.18
C ILE A 78 6.59 -19.48 -6.01
N ARG A 79 6.66 -18.96 -4.80
CA ARG A 79 6.47 -19.73 -3.56
C ARG A 79 5.02 -20.14 -3.29
N ASN A 80 4.07 -19.20 -3.47
CA ASN A 80 2.66 -19.38 -3.14
C ASN A 80 1.75 -18.95 -4.29
N PRO A 81 1.69 -19.69 -5.40
CA PRO A 81 0.97 -19.26 -6.60
C PRO A 81 -0.54 -19.11 -6.39
N LYS A 82 -1.14 -19.89 -5.49
CA LYS A 82 -2.58 -19.85 -5.17
C LYS A 82 -2.96 -18.76 -4.16
N SER A 83 -1.99 -18.00 -3.67
CA SER A 83 -2.30 -16.90 -2.74
C SER A 83 -3.02 -15.78 -3.46
N ILE A 84 -4.25 -15.48 -3.05
CA ILE A 84 -5.02 -14.35 -3.57
C ILE A 84 -4.53 -13.07 -2.92
N ARG A 85 -4.30 -12.04 -3.74
CA ARG A 85 -3.86 -10.71 -3.29
C ARG A 85 -4.71 -9.62 -3.93
N PRO A 86 -4.99 -8.54 -3.21
CA PRO A 86 -5.69 -7.37 -3.75
C PRO A 86 -4.68 -6.48 -4.49
N TRP A 87 -4.65 -6.59 -5.82
CA TRP A 87 -3.75 -5.82 -6.68
C TRP A 87 -4.40 -4.51 -7.12
N GLN A 88 -3.66 -3.43 -7.06
CA GLN A 88 -4.16 -2.13 -7.51
C GLN A 88 -3.04 -1.29 -8.14
N TYR A 89 -3.44 -0.38 -9.02
CA TYR A 89 -2.52 0.53 -9.68
C TYR A 89 -2.13 1.68 -8.74
N VAL A 90 -0.86 2.09 -8.80
CA VAL A 90 -0.32 3.11 -7.90
C VAL A 90 -1.06 4.45 -7.99
N MET A 91 -1.52 4.83 -9.19
CA MET A 91 -2.22 6.11 -9.37
C MET A 91 -3.59 6.13 -8.70
N ASP A 92 -4.28 4.97 -8.60
CA ASP A 92 -5.55 4.88 -7.87
C ASP A 92 -5.33 5.11 -6.37
N VAL A 93 -4.23 4.60 -5.83
CA VAL A 93 -3.83 4.82 -4.43
C VAL A 93 -3.51 6.29 -4.17
N VAL A 94 -2.68 6.88 -5.04
CA VAL A 94 -2.30 8.30 -4.95
C VAL A 94 -3.53 9.19 -5.03
N TRP A 95 -4.42 8.91 -5.99
CA TRP A 95 -5.69 9.63 -6.11
C TRP A 95 -6.55 9.51 -4.86
N GLY A 96 -6.68 8.30 -4.32
CA GLY A 96 -7.40 8.05 -3.07
C GLY A 96 -6.82 8.85 -1.89
N TYR A 97 -5.50 8.92 -1.77
CA TYR A 97 -4.84 9.70 -0.73
C TYR A 97 -5.07 11.21 -0.91
N LEU A 98 -5.03 11.72 -2.13
CA LEU A 98 -5.32 13.13 -2.42
C LEU A 98 -6.78 13.49 -2.10
N LEU A 99 -7.72 12.60 -2.42
CA LEU A 99 -9.13 12.78 -2.04
C LEU A 99 -9.31 12.79 -0.52
N LEU A 100 -8.67 11.88 0.19
CA LEU A 100 -8.70 11.86 1.65
C LEU A 100 -8.12 13.14 2.24
N ALA A 101 -6.98 13.61 1.72
CA ALA A 101 -6.36 14.87 2.14
C ALA A 101 -7.31 16.05 1.94
N LYS A 102 -7.95 16.13 0.76
CA LYS A 102 -8.97 17.15 0.45
C LYS A 102 -10.13 17.11 1.43
N LYS A 103 -10.63 15.92 1.77
CA LYS A 103 -11.74 15.75 2.71
C LYS A 103 -11.36 16.16 4.14
N LEU A 104 -10.18 15.77 4.61
CA LEU A 104 -9.64 16.17 5.90
C LEU A 104 -9.43 17.69 6.01
N TYR A 105 -9.03 18.33 4.90
CA TYR A 105 -8.89 19.79 4.85
C TYR A 105 -10.24 20.51 5.04
N ILE A 106 -11.34 19.92 4.54
CA ILE A 106 -12.69 20.48 4.65
C ILE A 106 -13.25 20.33 6.07
N GLY A 107 -12.93 19.24 6.79
CA GLY A 107 -13.46 19.06 8.14
C GLY A 107 -13.07 17.77 8.85
N LYS A 108 -13.27 17.78 10.18
CA LYS A 108 -12.92 16.69 11.09
C LYS A 108 -13.72 15.40 10.91
N ASN A 109 -14.86 15.43 10.24
CA ASN A 109 -15.74 14.28 10.05
C ASN A 109 -15.08 13.14 9.25
N TYR A 110 -13.87 13.38 8.70
CA TYR A 110 -13.09 12.41 7.96
C TYR A 110 -11.86 11.90 8.72
N ASN A 111 -11.74 12.22 10.00
CA ASN A 111 -10.74 11.60 10.86
C ASN A 111 -10.99 10.09 10.93
N GLY A 112 -9.91 9.30 10.94
CA GLY A 112 -10.04 7.86 11.09
C GLY A 112 -9.03 7.02 10.30
N ALA A 113 -9.30 5.73 10.21
CA ALA A 113 -8.45 4.76 9.52
C ALA A 113 -9.11 4.29 8.22
N TYR A 114 -8.38 4.39 7.12
CA TYR A 114 -8.85 4.06 5.78
C TYR A 114 -7.98 2.98 5.14
N ASN A 115 -8.63 1.98 4.56
CA ASN A 115 -7.97 0.98 3.73
C ASN A 115 -8.32 1.25 2.26
N PHE A 116 -7.30 1.39 1.43
CA PHE A 116 -7.43 1.55 0.00
C PHE A 116 -7.12 0.20 -0.67
N GLY A 117 -8.06 -0.33 -1.39
CA GLY A 117 -7.95 -1.60 -2.09
C GLY A 117 -8.72 -1.57 -3.41
N PRO A 118 -8.49 -2.54 -4.29
CA PRO A 118 -9.21 -2.64 -5.55
C PRO A 118 -10.64 -3.12 -5.34
N ASN A 119 -11.45 -3.01 -6.38
CA ASN A 119 -12.71 -3.72 -6.50
C ASN A 119 -12.49 -5.24 -6.53
N LYS A 120 -13.57 -6.04 -6.53
CA LYS A 120 -13.52 -7.50 -6.53
C LYS A 120 -12.63 -8.09 -7.64
N ASP A 121 -12.62 -7.46 -8.80
CA ASP A 121 -11.82 -7.89 -9.96
C ASP A 121 -10.31 -7.73 -9.78
N GLY A 122 -9.89 -6.92 -8.82
CA GLY A 122 -8.49 -6.77 -8.45
C GLY A 122 -7.96 -7.86 -7.50
N PHE A 123 -8.83 -8.77 -7.02
CA PHE A 123 -8.40 -9.92 -6.22
C PHE A 123 -8.02 -11.07 -7.14
N ARG A 124 -6.72 -11.29 -7.33
CA ARG A 124 -6.17 -12.29 -8.23
C ARG A 124 -5.14 -13.15 -7.52
N GLU A 125 -5.04 -14.40 -7.97
CA GLU A 125 -3.96 -15.28 -7.54
C GLU A 125 -2.60 -14.76 -8.00
N VAL A 126 -1.58 -14.99 -7.21
CA VAL A 126 -0.18 -14.68 -7.55
C VAL A 126 0.21 -15.36 -8.86
N GLY A 127 -0.21 -16.63 -9.06
CA GLY A 127 0.07 -17.38 -10.27
C GLY A 127 -0.56 -16.78 -11.52
N GLU A 128 -1.77 -16.20 -11.43
CA GLU A 128 -2.41 -15.49 -12.54
C GLU A 128 -1.61 -14.26 -12.98
N ILE A 129 -1.14 -13.47 -12.02
CA ILE A 129 -0.31 -12.30 -12.31
C ILE A 129 0.99 -12.71 -13.01
N VAL A 130 1.64 -13.78 -12.54
CA VAL A 130 2.88 -14.27 -13.16
C VAL A 130 2.63 -14.76 -14.60
N LYS A 131 1.50 -15.45 -14.86
CA LYS A 131 1.12 -15.86 -16.22
C LYS A 131 0.94 -14.65 -17.15
N ILE A 132 0.22 -13.63 -16.69
CA ILE A 132 0.03 -12.40 -17.46
C ILE A 132 1.37 -11.75 -17.78
N LEU A 133 2.31 -11.67 -16.82
CA LEU A 133 3.64 -11.13 -17.07
C LEU A 133 4.41 -11.98 -18.10
N ALA A 134 4.32 -13.30 -18.04
CA ALA A 134 4.99 -14.21 -18.98
C ALA A 134 4.51 -14.05 -20.43
N GLU A 135 3.26 -13.64 -20.65
CA GLU A 135 2.75 -13.35 -22.00
C GLU A 135 3.52 -12.23 -22.72
N TYR A 136 4.11 -11.30 -21.95
CA TYR A 136 4.94 -10.21 -22.47
C TYR A 136 6.43 -10.56 -22.60
N PHE A 137 6.83 -11.76 -22.15
CA PHE A 137 8.21 -12.25 -22.19
C PHE A 137 8.23 -13.68 -22.70
N PRO A 138 8.18 -13.93 -24.05
CA PRO A 138 8.01 -15.25 -24.64
C PRO A 138 9.04 -16.29 -24.20
N ASP A 139 10.28 -15.86 -23.94
CA ASP A 139 11.39 -16.74 -23.52
C ASP A 139 11.50 -16.88 -22.00
N SER A 140 10.51 -16.35 -21.26
CA SER A 140 10.53 -16.36 -19.81
C SER A 140 10.16 -17.74 -19.23
N ASN A 141 10.83 -18.10 -18.15
CA ASN A 141 10.54 -19.31 -17.41
C ASN A 141 10.16 -19.01 -15.95
N TYR A 142 9.17 -19.73 -15.44
CA TYR A 142 8.84 -19.69 -14.02
C TYR A 142 8.47 -21.08 -13.51
N THR A 143 8.67 -21.29 -12.22
CA THR A 143 8.32 -22.55 -11.55
C THR A 143 7.62 -22.28 -10.22
N TYR A 144 6.77 -23.22 -9.83
CA TYR A 144 6.11 -23.17 -8.53
C TYR A 144 6.90 -24.01 -7.53
N GLY A 145 7.48 -23.36 -6.52
CA GLY A 145 8.25 -24.01 -5.46
C GLY A 145 7.48 -24.04 -4.15
N THR A 146 7.45 -25.21 -3.50
CA THR A 146 7.14 -25.29 -2.07
C THR A 146 8.43 -25.09 -1.31
N LEU A 147 8.51 -24.04 -0.46
CA LEU A 147 9.57 -24.00 0.54
C LEU A 147 9.34 -25.16 1.52
N SER A 148 10.16 -26.19 1.48
CA SER A 148 10.37 -27.00 2.65
C SER A 148 10.86 -26.03 3.74
N ARG A 149 10.07 -25.80 4.78
CA ARG A 149 10.55 -25.15 5.99
C ARG A 149 11.62 -26.06 6.57
N SER A 150 12.89 -25.82 6.25
CA SER A 150 13.96 -26.26 7.12
C SER A 150 13.80 -25.44 8.41
N VAL A 151 13.12 -26.00 9.38
CA VAL A 151 13.21 -25.57 10.78
C VAL A 151 14.68 -25.74 11.12
N LYS A 152 15.43 -24.67 11.24
CA LYS A 152 16.71 -24.71 11.94
C LYS A 152 16.35 -24.86 13.40
N GLU A 153 16.64 -26.04 13.93
CA GLU A 153 16.77 -26.30 15.35
C GLU A 153 17.82 -25.39 15.98
#